data_0c9ec8f3e87aa481688224c1b00a9e83
#
_entry.id   0c9ec8f3e87aa481688224c1b00a9e83
#
_cell.length_a   1.000
_cell.length_b   1.000
_cell.length_c   1.000
_cell.angle_alpha   90.00
_cell.angle_beta   90.00
_cell.angle_gamma   90.00
#
_symmetry.space_group_name_H-M   'P 1'
#
loop_
_entity.id
_entity.type
_entity.pdbx_description
1 polymer ?
#
loop_
_entity_poly.entity_id
_entity_poly.type
_entity_poly.pdbx_seq_one_letter_code
_entity_poly.pdbx_strand_id
1 'polypeptide(L)'
;MKSPQPKVSYSSMLTALIDYGSGNLHSAQKAFERMATDLPNEEVIVTKDPNLLRKADRIVLPGDGAFPACKTALMDKTGLFEALLEAVEIQSKPFLGICVGMQMMASFGHEYIKTIGLDWVKGNIRLIQPNSSKIKVPHMGWNDLIITGTHPVLNGIKTGDHAYFVHSYHFKVDDVAQRLAHVDYAGGITAIVGSDNRIGTQFHPEKSQSTGLRLISNFLNWRP
;
A
#
# COMPACT_ATOMS: atom_id res chain seq x y z
N MET A 1 -29.52 43.02 -5.59
CA MET A 1 -28.68 42.18 -6.47
C MET A 1 -27.57 41.53 -5.62
N LYS A 2 -27.62 40.22 -5.43
CA LYS A 2 -26.54 39.51 -4.73
C LYS A 2 -25.44 39.24 -5.73
N SER A 3 -24.22 39.72 -5.45
CA SER A 3 -23.03 39.42 -6.23
C SER A 3 -22.83 37.91 -6.29
N PRO A 4 -22.49 37.32 -7.45
CA PRO A 4 -22.14 35.92 -7.52
C PRO A 4 -20.87 35.68 -6.71
N GLN A 5 -20.95 34.75 -5.75
CA GLN A 5 -19.78 34.26 -5.00
C GLN A 5 -18.82 33.60 -5.99
N PRO A 6 -17.50 33.84 -5.86
CA PRO A 6 -16.53 33.19 -6.72
C PRO A 6 -16.63 31.66 -6.52
N LYS A 7 -16.86 30.91 -7.60
CA LYS A 7 -16.74 29.44 -7.60
C LYS A 7 -15.26 29.12 -7.32
N VAL A 8 -14.98 28.65 -6.12
CA VAL A 8 -13.66 28.08 -5.82
C VAL A 8 -13.54 26.84 -6.71
N SER A 9 -12.71 26.93 -7.73
CA SER A 9 -12.31 25.80 -8.56
C SER A 9 -11.37 24.94 -7.71
N TYR A 10 -11.90 23.89 -7.08
CA TYR A 10 -11.06 22.85 -6.51
C TYR A 10 -10.40 22.09 -7.66
N SER A 11 -9.07 22.09 -7.72
CA SER A 11 -8.34 21.24 -8.65
C SER A 11 -8.73 19.78 -8.40
N SER A 12 -9.00 19.03 -9.47
CA SER A 12 -9.24 17.59 -9.38
C SER A 12 -8.01 16.91 -8.77
N MET A 13 -8.25 16.04 -7.80
CA MET A 13 -7.20 15.22 -7.17
C MET A 13 -7.19 13.85 -7.84
N LEU A 14 -6.04 13.42 -8.32
CA LEU A 14 -5.88 12.19 -9.08
C LEU A 14 -5.14 11.13 -8.26
N THR A 15 -5.78 9.99 -8.03
CA THR A 15 -5.16 8.80 -7.43
C THR A 15 -4.91 7.76 -8.52
N ALA A 16 -3.64 7.40 -8.74
CA ALA A 16 -3.24 6.42 -9.75
C ALA A 16 -2.87 5.07 -9.12
N LEU A 17 -3.57 4.02 -9.54
CA LEU A 17 -3.20 2.63 -9.28
C LEU A 17 -2.32 2.15 -10.43
N ILE A 18 -1.12 1.66 -10.11
CA ILE A 18 -0.15 1.23 -11.11
C ILE A 18 -0.52 -0.14 -11.67
N ASP A 19 -0.71 -0.20 -13.00
CA ASP A 19 -0.85 -1.45 -13.76
C ASP A 19 0.50 -1.85 -14.36
N TYR A 20 1.21 -2.74 -13.67
CA TYR A 20 2.43 -3.35 -14.20
C TYR A 20 2.24 -4.84 -14.56
N GLY A 21 0.99 -5.31 -14.62
CA GLY A 21 0.63 -6.68 -14.96
C GLY A 21 0.58 -7.63 -13.75
N SER A 22 0.54 -7.09 -12.53
CA SER A 22 0.38 -7.85 -11.29
C SER A 22 -0.61 -7.16 -10.35
N GLY A 23 -1.27 -7.94 -9.50
CA GLY A 23 -2.23 -7.44 -8.52
C GLY A 23 -3.69 -7.59 -8.94
N ASN A 24 -4.57 -7.63 -7.96
CA ASN A 24 -6.02 -7.61 -8.17
C ASN A 24 -6.49 -6.16 -8.39
N LEU A 25 -6.09 -5.59 -9.53
CA LEU A 25 -6.36 -4.19 -9.87
C LEU A 25 -7.84 -3.84 -9.86
N HIS A 26 -8.71 -4.74 -10.36
CA HIS A 26 -10.15 -4.47 -10.43
C HIS A 26 -10.77 -4.27 -9.05
N SER A 27 -10.48 -5.17 -8.10
CA SER A 27 -11.01 -5.05 -6.74
C SER A 27 -10.45 -3.83 -6.01
N ALA A 28 -9.15 -3.55 -6.18
CA ALA A 28 -8.52 -2.36 -5.62
C ALA A 28 -9.17 -1.10 -6.21
N GLN A 29 -9.27 -0.98 -7.53
CA GLN A 29 -9.91 0.15 -8.20
C GLN A 29 -11.32 0.41 -7.67
N LYS A 30 -12.16 -0.63 -7.59
CA LYS A 30 -13.54 -0.50 -7.08
C LYS A 30 -13.59 0.00 -5.64
N ALA A 31 -12.69 -0.46 -4.78
CA ALA A 31 -12.63 -0.02 -3.39
C ALA A 31 -12.20 1.45 -3.29
N PHE A 32 -11.21 1.88 -4.08
CA PHE A 32 -10.78 3.28 -4.14
C PHE A 32 -11.85 4.19 -4.74
N GLU A 33 -12.47 3.83 -5.88
CA GLU A 33 -13.57 4.56 -6.48
C GLU A 33 -14.74 4.75 -5.50
N ARG A 34 -15.11 3.70 -4.76
CA ARG A 34 -16.15 3.76 -3.73
C ARG A 34 -15.84 4.81 -2.66
N MET A 35 -14.59 4.85 -2.16
CA MET A 35 -14.20 5.82 -1.14
C MET A 35 -13.99 7.23 -1.70
N ALA A 36 -13.65 7.35 -2.97
CA ALA A 36 -13.54 8.61 -3.68
C ALA A 36 -14.91 9.29 -3.91
N THR A 37 -16.00 8.52 -3.98
CA THR A 37 -17.35 9.05 -4.20
C THR A 37 -17.76 10.09 -3.16
N ASP A 38 -17.27 9.96 -1.92
CA ASP A 38 -17.57 10.87 -0.82
C ASP A 38 -16.65 12.11 -0.80
N LEU A 39 -15.69 12.20 -1.72
CA LEU A 39 -14.71 13.27 -1.80
C LEU A 39 -14.94 14.14 -3.03
N PRO A 40 -15.00 15.48 -2.88
CA PRO A 40 -15.18 16.35 -4.02
C PRO A 40 -13.98 16.33 -4.95
N ASN A 41 -14.24 16.15 -6.24
CA ASN A 41 -13.23 16.18 -7.31
C ASN A 41 -12.09 15.16 -7.17
N GLU A 42 -12.34 14.01 -6.57
CA GLU A 42 -11.39 12.90 -6.50
C GLU A 42 -11.61 11.96 -7.69
N GLU A 43 -10.54 11.70 -8.46
CA GLU A 43 -10.53 10.78 -9.58
C GLU A 43 -9.59 9.61 -9.28
N VAL A 44 -10.01 8.39 -9.62
CA VAL A 44 -9.23 7.16 -9.45
C VAL A 44 -9.02 6.53 -10.82
N ILE A 45 -7.77 6.32 -11.20
CA ILE A 45 -7.43 5.65 -12.45
C ILE A 45 -6.53 4.44 -12.22
N VAL A 46 -6.62 3.47 -13.12
CA VAL A 46 -5.62 2.42 -13.29
C VAL A 46 -4.78 2.77 -14.51
N THR A 47 -3.47 2.82 -14.36
CA THR A 47 -2.60 3.26 -15.44
C THR A 47 -1.27 2.52 -15.50
N LYS A 48 -0.79 2.32 -16.71
CA LYS A 48 0.59 1.92 -17.04
C LYS A 48 1.35 3.03 -17.77
N ASP A 49 0.73 4.20 -17.93
CA ASP A 49 1.34 5.36 -18.60
C ASP A 49 2.18 6.17 -17.59
N PRO A 50 3.51 6.28 -17.78
CA PRO A 50 4.38 7.06 -16.92
C PRO A 50 3.98 8.54 -16.81
N ASN A 51 3.41 9.12 -17.86
CA ASN A 51 3.01 10.53 -17.87
C ASN A 51 1.76 10.77 -16.99
N LEU A 52 0.82 9.83 -16.98
CA LEU A 52 -0.32 9.88 -16.08
C LEU A 52 0.12 9.68 -14.63
N LEU A 53 1.08 8.77 -14.39
CA LEU A 53 1.63 8.55 -13.06
C LEU A 53 2.31 9.81 -12.50
N ARG A 54 3.10 10.53 -13.34
CA ARG A 54 3.73 11.81 -12.94
C ARG A 54 2.71 12.90 -12.62
N LYS A 55 1.53 12.86 -13.22
CA LYS A 55 0.46 13.84 -12.98
C LYS A 55 -0.40 13.51 -11.75
N ALA A 56 -0.40 12.25 -11.32
CA ALA A 56 -1.21 11.83 -10.17
C ALA A 56 -0.76 12.54 -8.88
N ASP A 57 -1.71 12.79 -7.99
CA ASP A 57 -1.47 13.39 -6.67
C ASP A 57 -1.18 12.32 -5.62
N ARG A 58 -1.61 11.08 -5.85
CA ARG A 58 -1.37 9.91 -4.99
C ARG A 58 -1.08 8.69 -5.84
N ILE A 59 -0.20 7.83 -5.32
CA ILE A 59 0.26 6.62 -5.99
C ILE A 59 -0.11 5.40 -5.17
N VAL A 60 -0.70 4.41 -5.81
CA VAL A 60 -0.99 3.10 -5.21
C VAL A 60 -0.29 2.02 -6.03
N LEU A 61 0.47 1.17 -5.35
CA LEU A 61 1.17 0.03 -5.94
C LEU A 61 0.57 -1.27 -5.39
N PRO A 62 -0.45 -1.84 -6.03
CA PRO A 62 -0.91 -3.18 -5.70
C PRO A 62 0.12 -4.21 -6.13
N GLY A 63 0.15 -5.37 -5.49
CA GLY A 63 1.01 -6.48 -5.91
C GLY A 63 0.42 -7.81 -5.50
N ASP A 64 0.49 -8.79 -6.41
CA ASP A 64 0.08 -10.16 -6.18
C ASP A 64 1.06 -11.10 -6.88
N GLY A 65 1.52 -12.13 -6.20
CA GLY A 65 2.52 -13.08 -6.68
C GLY A 65 3.86 -12.97 -5.97
N ALA A 66 4.94 -13.41 -6.64
CA ALA A 66 6.27 -13.46 -6.06
C ALA A 66 7.00 -12.11 -6.15
N PHE A 67 7.73 -11.76 -5.09
CA PHE A 67 8.50 -10.51 -5.00
C PHE A 67 9.41 -10.27 -6.23
N PRO A 68 10.27 -11.20 -6.66
CA PRO A 68 11.16 -10.95 -7.81
C PRO A 68 10.38 -10.76 -9.11
N ALA A 69 9.28 -11.50 -9.30
CA ALA A 69 8.44 -11.38 -10.50
C ALA A 69 7.75 -10.00 -10.56
N CYS A 70 7.18 -9.55 -9.45
CA CYS A 70 6.57 -8.23 -9.35
C CYS A 70 7.58 -7.10 -9.58
N LYS A 71 8.78 -7.20 -8.98
CA LYS A 71 9.83 -6.20 -9.16
C LYS A 71 10.29 -6.13 -10.62
N THR A 72 10.52 -7.27 -11.26
CA THR A 72 10.89 -7.36 -12.68
C THR A 72 9.77 -6.78 -13.56
N ALA A 73 8.52 -7.20 -13.36
CA ALA A 73 7.40 -6.71 -14.14
C ALA A 73 7.22 -5.19 -14.06
N LEU A 74 7.48 -4.59 -12.89
CA LEU A 74 7.44 -3.13 -12.71
C LEU A 74 8.60 -2.45 -13.47
N MET A 75 9.81 -3.02 -13.43
CA MET A 75 10.98 -2.47 -14.11
C MET A 75 10.92 -2.62 -15.63
N ASP A 76 10.29 -3.68 -16.14
CA ASP A 76 10.15 -3.95 -17.58
C ASP A 76 9.18 -2.98 -18.27
N LYS A 77 8.37 -2.23 -17.52
CA LYS A 77 7.49 -1.19 -18.10
C LYS A 77 8.27 0.09 -18.35
N THR A 78 8.55 0.37 -19.60
CA THR A 78 9.34 1.53 -20.04
C THR A 78 8.88 2.82 -19.38
N GLY A 79 9.76 3.45 -18.59
CA GLY A 79 9.55 4.72 -17.91
C GLY A 79 8.60 4.69 -16.71
N LEU A 80 7.95 3.57 -16.41
CA LEU A 80 6.99 3.46 -15.30
C LEU A 80 7.69 3.44 -13.95
N PHE A 81 8.78 2.71 -13.86
CA PHE A 81 9.60 2.62 -12.64
C PHE A 81 10.22 3.97 -12.29
N GLU A 82 10.80 4.67 -13.29
CA GLU A 82 11.36 6.01 -13.12
C GLU A 82 10.29 7.03 -12.72
N ALA A 83 9.09 6.94 -13.31
CA ALA A 83 7.97 7.80 -12.94
C ALA A 83 7.50 7.56 -11.50
N LEU A 84 7.52 6.31 -11.03
CA LEU A 84 7.23 5.98 -9.64
C LEU A 84 8.24 6.61 -8.69
N LEU A 85 9.55 6.45 -8.96
CA LEU A 85 10.61 7.04 -8.13
C LEU A 85 10.52 8.56 -8.11
N GLU A 86 10.32 9.18 -9.27
CA GLU A 86 10.15 10.64 -9.38
C GLU A 86 8.95 11.13 -8.55
N ALA A 87 7.79 10.49 -8.69
CA ALA A 87 6.58 10.88 -7.98
C ALA A 87 6.73 10.75 -6.45
N VAL A 88 7.34 9.67 -5.98
CA VAL A 88 7.38 9.34 -4.54
C VAL A 88 8.61 9.95 -3.85
N GLU A 89 9.80 9.86 -4.46
CA GLU A 89 11.04 10.31 -3.82
C GLU A 89 11.32 11.80 -4.03
N ILE A 90 11.05 12.32 -5.25
CA ILE A 90 11.37 13.69 -5.60
C ILE A 90 10.20 14.63 -5.32
N GLN A 91 8.99 14.23 -5.74
CA GLN A 91 7.78 15.05 -5.58
C GLN A 91 7.07 14.81 -4.24
N SER A 92 7.54 13.85 -3.44
CA SER A 92 7.00 13.49 -2.11
C SER A 92 5.50 13.19 -2.12
N LYS A 93 4.98 12.63 -3.21
CA LYS A 93 3.56 12.25 -3.30
C LYS A 93 3.23 11.11 -2.35
N PRO A 94 2.04 11.12 -1.74
CA PRO A 94 1.57 10.02 -0.91
C PRO A 94 1.60 8.70 -1.69
N PHE A 95 2.19 7.68 -1.07
CA PHE A 95 2.32 6.35 -1.64
C PHE A 95 1.68 5.29 -0.74
N LEU A 96 0.95 4.35 -1.34
CA LEU A 96 0.44 3.16 -0.67
C LEU A 96 0.86 1.89 -1.42
N GLY A 97 1.66 1.05 -0.77
CA GLY A 97 1.96 -0.31 -1.24
C GLY A 97 0.99 -1.33 -0.65
N ILE A 98 0.41 -2.22 -1.48
CA ILE A 98 -0.51 -3.26 -1.03
C ILE A 98 0.10 -4.64 -1.27
N CYS A 99 0.16 -5.47 -0.23
CA CYS A 99 0.69 -6.84 -0.24
C CYS A 99 2.14 -6.87 -0.77
N VAL A 100 2.42 -7.41 -1.95
CA VAL A 100 3.76 -7.37 -2.55
C VAL A 100 4.19 -5.94 -2.85
N GLY A 101 3.27 -5.01 -3.12
CA GLY A 101 3.58 -3.59 -3.24
C GLY A 101 4.18 -2.99 -1.96
N MET A 102 3.68 -3.38 -0.77
CA MET A 102 4.33 -3.06 0.50
C MET A 102 5.69 -3.75 0.61
N GLN A 103 5.76 -5.02 0.25
CA GLN A 103 7.01 -5.78 0.35
C GLN A 103 8.12 -5.15 -0.50
N MET A 104 7.80 -4.63 -1.68
CA MET A 104 8.78 -3.93 -2.53
C MET A 104 9.38 -2.69 -1.89
N MET A 105 8.78 -2.11 -0.85
CA MET A 105 9.37 -1.00 -0.08
C MET A 105 10.62 -1.43 0.71
N ALA A 106 10.83 -2.73 0.95
CA ALA A 106 11.99 -3.25 1.69
C ALA A 106 13.31 -3.03 0.96
N SER A 107 14.43 -3.16 1.71
CA SER A 107 15.77 -3.19 1.11
C SER A 107 15.96 -4.41 0.23
N PHE A 108 15.52 -5.60 0.69
CA PHE A 108 15.68 -6.86 -0.04
C PHE A 108 14.50 -7.80 0.17
N GLY A 109 14.10 -8.50 -0.90
CA GLY A 109 13.29 -9.71 -0.85
C GLY A 109 14.14 -10.97 -0.97
N HIS A 110 13.75 -12.03 -0.24
CA HIS A 110 14.45 -13.33 -0.25
C HIS A 110 13.52 -14.46 -0.69
N GLU A 111 12.60 -14.17 -1.59
CA GLU A 111 11.75 -15.17 -2.21
C GLU A 111 12.46 -15.75 -3.43
N TYR A 112 12.76 -17.06 -3.39
CA TYR A 112 13.58 -17.81 -4.37
C TYR A 112 15.01 -17.29 -4.52
N ILE A 113 15.19 -16.02 -4.81
CA ILE A 113 16.47 -15.33 -4.98
C ILE A 113 16.48 -14.05 -4.15
N LYS A 114 17.67 -13.54 -3.81
CA LYS A 114 17.82 -12.23 -3.22
C LYS A 114 17.60 -11.16 -4.28
N THR A 115 16.53 -10.37 -4.11
CA THR A 115 16.13 -9.29 -5.02
C THR A 115 16.17 -7.95 -4.30
N ILE A 116 16.73 -6.92 -4.94
CA ILE A 116 16.76 -5.55 -4.40
C ILE A 116 15.34 -4.95 -4.48
N GLY A 117 14.87 -4.38 -3.36
CA GLY A 117 13.62 -3.65 -3.27
C GLY A 117 13.75 -2.18 -3.68
N LEU A 118 12.87 -1.34 -3.12
CA LEU A 118 12.90 0.11 -3.29
C LEU A 118 13.73 0.81 -2.20
N ASP A 119 14.06 0.08 -1.13
CA ASP A 119 14.84 0.55 0.02
C ASP A 119 14.23 1.75 0.77
N TRP A 120 12.92 1.89 0.71
CA TRP A 120 12.17 2.99 1.33
C TRP A 120 11.91 2.77 2.83
N VAL A 121 11.82 1.51 3.24
CA VAL A 121 11.77 1.06 4.63
C VAL A 121 12.85 0.02 4.81
N LYS A 122 13.79 0.27 5.72
CA LYS A 122 14.90 -0.66 5.94
C LYS A 122 14.43 -2.00 6.49
N GLY A 123 14.93 -3.07 5.92
CA GLY A 123 14.61 -4.42 6.32
C GLY A 123 14.50 -5.40 5.16
N ASN A 124 14.01 -6.59 5.48
CA ASN A 124 14.04 -7.72 4.55
C ASN A 124 12.69 -8.43 4.51
N ILE A 125 12.31 -8.89 3.33
CA ILE A 125 11.19 -9.81 3.15
C ILE A 125 11.70 -11.24 3.32
N ARG A 126 11.10 -11.97 4.26
CA ARG A 126 11.48 -13.33 4.65
C ARG A 126 10.29 -14.27 4.63
N LEU A 127 10.54 -15.56 4.36
CA LEU A 127 9.52 -16.60 4.52
C LEU A 127 9.06 -16.66 5.98
N ILE A 128 7.76 -16.76 6.18
CA ILE A 128 7.17 -16.97 7.51
C ILE A 128 7.68 -18.30 8.04
N GLN A 129 8.24 -18.28 9.25
CA GLN A 129 8.72 -19.49 9.94
C GLN A 129 7.69 -19.89 10.98
N PRO A 130 6.95 -21.00 10.79
CA PRO A 130 6.02 -21.48 11.80
C PRO A 130 6.74 -21.78 13.13
N ASN A 131 6.21 -21.26 14.21
CA ASN A 131 6.70 -21.50 15.56
C ASN A 131 5.90 -22.60 16.30
N SER A 132 4.91 -23.16 15.65
CA SER A 132 4.12 -24.31 16.13
C SER A 132 3.45 -25.03 14.96
N SER A 133 3.01 -26.26 15.19
CA SER A 133 2.25 -27.07 14.20
C SER A 133 0.87 -26.49 13.85
N LYS A 134 0.38 -25.54 14.63
CA LYS A 134 -0.90 -24.85 14.36
C LYS A 134 -0.76 -23.71 13.36
N ILE A 135 0.44 -23.19 13.16
CA ILE A 135 0.74 -22.10 12.24
C ILE A 135 0.97 -22.68 10.84
N LYS A 136 0.19 -22.22 9.88
CA LYS A 136 0.28 -22.63 8.48
C LYS A 136 0.93 -21.55 7.63
N VAL A 137 1.61 -21.94 6.57
CA VAL A 137 2.11 -21.05 5.52
C VAL A 137 1.46 -21.52 4.22
N PRO A 138 0.79 -20.62 3.47
CA PRO A 138 0.66 -19.18 3.71
C PRO A 138 -0.20 -18.80 4.93
N HIS A 139 0.05 -17.63 5.52
CA HIS A 139 -0.88 -16.92 6.39
C HIS A 139 -2.07 -16.48 5.53
N MET A 140 -3.20 -17.15 5.69
CA MET A 140 -4.39 -16.93 4.87
C MET A 140 -5.62 -16.82 5.77
N GLY A 141 -6.35 -15.72 5.63
CA GLY A 141 -7.59 -15.46 6.33
C GLY A 141 -7.61 -14.13 7.08
N TRP A 142 -8.60 -14.01 7.96
CA TRP A 142 -8.80 -12.84 8.80
C TRP A 142 -7.91 -12.91 10.04
N ASN A 143 -7.33 -11.77 10.41
CA ASN A 143 -6.57 -11.65 11.64
C ASN A 143 -6.70 -10.25 12.22
N ASP A 144 -6.54 -10.14 13.54
CA ASP A 144 -6.70 -8.91 14.30
C ASP A 144 -5.44 -8.06 14.23
N LEU A 145 -5.60 -6.79 13.87
CA LEU A 145 -4.52 -5.82 13.89
C LEU A 145 -4.15 -5.44 15.32
N ILE A 146 -2.87 -5.37 15.61
CA ILE A 146 -2.31 -4.78 16.82
C ILE A 146 -1.60 -3.50 16.40
N ILE A 147 -2.21 -2.35 16.72
CA ILE A 147 -1.69 -1.04 16.35
C ILE A 147 -0.58 -0.66 17.33
N THR A 148 0.59 -0.32 16.82
CA THR A 148 1.79 0.02 17.61
C THR A 148 2.33 1.41 17.33
N GLY A 149 1.92 2.03 16.21
CA GLY A 149 2.31 3.38 15.84
C GLY A 149 1.12 4.31 15.62
N THR A 150 1.41 5.58 15.46
CA THR A 150 0.44 6.62 15.11
C THR A 150 0.71 7.12 13.70
N HIS A 151 -0.34 7.21 12.88
CA HIS A 151 -0.25 7.73 11.51
C HIS A 151 -1.63 8.21 11.06
N PRO A 152 -1.75 9.29 10.28
CA PRO A 152 -3.06 9.78 9.80
C PRO A 152 -3.88 8.72 9.07
N VAL A 153 -3.24 7.83 8.32
CA VAL A 153 -3.90 6.73 7.60
C VAL A 153 -4.52 5.69 8.55
N LEU A 154 -4.12 5.64 9.82
CA LEU A 154 -4.69 4.76 10.85
C LEU A 154 -5.86 5.40 11.62
N ASN A 155 -6.27 6.62 11.28
CA ASN A 155 -7.32 7.31 12.01
C ASN A 155 -8.63 6.49 12.02
N GLY A 156 -9.12 6.18 13.23
CA GLY A 156 -10.31 5.37 13.45
C GLY A 156 -10.12 3.86 13.27
N ILE A 157 -8.88 3.39 13.03
CA ILE A 157 -8.51 1.96 13.05
C ILE A 157 -7.90 1.67 14.42
N LYS A 158 -8.33 0.57 15.04
CA LYS A 158 -7.98 0.21 16.42
C LYS A 158 -7.41 -1.20 16.49
N THR A 159 -6.66 -1.47 17.56
CA THR A 159 -6.29 -2.84 17.93
C THR A 159 -7.57 -3.69 18.09
N GLY A 160 -7.59 -4.85 17.45
CA GLY A 160 -8.74 -5.75 17.38
C GLY A 160 -9.57 -5.59 16.09
N ASP A 161 -9.32 -4.57 15.27
CA ASP A 161 -9.95 -4.49 13.94
C ASP A 161 -9.37 -5.57 13.03
N HIS A 162 -10.22 -6.21 12.21
CA HIS A 162 -9.83 -7.35 11.40
C HIS A 162 -9.38 -6.92 10.01
N ALA A 163 -8.38 -7.63 9.48
CA ALA A 163 -7.92 -7.49 8.10
C ALA A 163 -7.71 -8.86 7.44
N TYR A 164 -7.79 -8.91 6.10
CA TYR A 164 -7.65 -10.14 5.33
C TYR A 164 -6.24 -10.28 4.75
N PHE A 165 -5.58 -11.37 5.10
CA PHE A 165 -4.21 -11.70 4.72
C PHE A 165 -4.19 -12.91 3.77
N VAL A 166 -3.25 -12.91 2.85
CA VAL A 166 -2.88 -14.06 2.03
C VAL A 166 -1.43 -13.89 1.56
N HIS A 167 -0.47 -14.42 2.33
CA HIS A 167 0.95 -14.29 2.01
C HIS A 167 1.79 -15.36 2.71
N SER A 168 2.93 -15.74 2.09
CA SER A 168 3.92 -16.66 2.67
C SER A 168 5.15 -15.94 3.20
N TYR A 169 5.42 -14.74 2.68
CA TYR A 169 6.56 -13.91 3.06
C TYR A 169 6.09 -12.68 3.81
N HIS A 170 6.91 -12.18 4.72
CA HIS A 170 6.58 -11.01 5.54
C HIS A 170 7.76 -10.05 5.68
N PHE A 171 7.46 -8.82 5.99
CA PHE A 171 8.44 -7.76 6.18
C PHE A 171 9.03 -7.83 7.61
N LYS A 172 10.33 -8.11 7.71
CA LYS A 172 11.12 -7.86 8.92
C LYS A 172 11.74 -6.48 8.78
N VAL A 173 11.14 -5.51 9.45
CA VAL A 173 11.67 -4.13 9.50
C VAL A 173 12.86 -4.07 10.45
N ASP A 174 13.87 -3.28 10.10
CA ASP A 174 15.05 -3.08 10.93
C ASP A 174 14.76 -2.04 12.05
N ASP A 175 13.97 -1.01 11.74
CA ASP A 175 13.50 -0.03 12.71
C ASP A 175 12.02 -0.30 13.08
N VAL A 176 11.81 -0.73 14.32
CA VAL A 176 10.47 -1.03 14.85
C VAL A 176 9.53 0.19 14.83
N ALA A 177 10.05 1.41 14.87
CA ALA A 177 9.23 2.62 14.77
C ALA A 177 8.51 2.76 13.43
N GLN A 178 9.05 2.15 12.37
CA GLN A 178 8.41 2.10 11.05
C GLN A 178 7.33 1.01 10.92
N ARG A 179 7.20 0.11 11.92
CA ARG A 179 6.12 -0.88 12.00
C ARG A 179 4.93 -0.29 12.74
N LEU A 180 3.96 0.19 11.99
CA LEU A 180 2.76 0.86 12.54
C LEU A 180 1.71 -0.12 13.07
N ALA A 181 1.68 -1.34 12.55
CA ALA A 181 0.82 -2.42 13.04
C ALA A 181 1.44 -3.79 12.75
N HIS A 182 1.05 -4.77 13.57
CA HIS A 182 1.37 -6.18 13.35
C HIS A 182 0.16 -7.06 13.69
N VAL A 183 0.27 -8.35 13.39
CA VAL A 183 -0.68 -9.40 13.83
C VAL A 183 0.07 -10.46 14.63
N ASP A 184 -0.61 -11.07 15.59
CA ASP A 184 -0.04 -12.18 16.36
C ASP A 184 -0.15 -13.48 15.55
N TYR A 185 0.85 -13.68 14.69
CA TYR A 185 1.00 -14.87 13.86
C TYR A 185 2.50 -15.18 13.69
N ALA A 186 2.90 -16.41 14.00
CA ALA A 186 4.29 -16.85 13.89
C ALA A 186 5.33 -15.93 14.57
N GLY A 187 4.98 -15.32 15.70
CA GLY A 187 5.89 -14.42 16.45
C GLY A 187 5.80 -12.94 16.07
N GLY A 188 4.72 -12.53 15.43
CA GLY A 188 4.46 -11.12 15.10
C GLY A 188 4.80 -10.77 13.65
N ILE A 189 3.79 -10.81 12.78
CA ILE A 189 3.91 -10.44 11.37
C ILE A 189 3.62 -8.95 11.20
N THR A 190 4.50 -8.22 10.54
CA THR A 190 4.26 -6.82 10.17
C THR A 190 3.03 -6.71 9.27
N ALA A 191 2.04 -5.94 9.70
CA ALA A 191 0.80 -5.72 8.96
C ALA A 191 0.78 -4.38 8.23
N ILE A 192 1.38 -3.35 8.84
CA ILE A 192 1.46 -2.00 8.25
C ILE A 192 2.85 -1.42 8.53
N VAL A 193 3.46 -0.87 7.51
CA VAL A 193 4.69 -0.05 7.61
C VAL A 193 4.42 1.38 7.19
N GLY A 194 5.19 2.33 7.70
CA GLY A 194 5.12 3.73 7.29
C GLY A 194 6.44 4.46 7.48
N SER A 195 6.76 5.34 6.54
CA SER A 195 7.91 6.23 6.58
C SER A 195 7.64 7.42 5.67
N ASP A 196 7.73 8.62 6.22
CA ASP A 196 7.52 9.89 5.49
C ASP A 196 6.17 9.92 4.73
N ASN A 197 6.21 10.07 3.42
CA ASN A 197 5.06 10.06 2.51
C ASN A 197 4.65 8.65 2.04
N ARG A 198 5.17 7.58 2.65
CA ARG A 198 5.00 6.20 2.20
C ARG A 198 4.34 5.36 3.28
N ILE A 199 3.36 4.59 2.89
CA ILE A 199 2.70 3.59 3.74
C ILE A 199 2.53 2.30 2.98
N GLY A 200 2.50 1.18 3.67
CA GLY A 200 2.26 -0.13 3.06
C GLY A 200 1.45 -1.03 3.98
N THR A 201 0.61 -1.88 3.37
CA THR A 201 -0.17 -2.90 4.07
C THR A 201 0.16 -4.29 3.55
N GLN A 202 0.40 -5.26 4.45
CA GLN A 202 0.54 -6.67 4.07
C GLN A 202 -0.81 -7.29 3.71
N PHE A 203 -1.86 -6.85 4.37
CA PHE A 203 -3.22 -7.25 4.04
C PHE A 203 -3.75 -6.50 2.82
N HIS A 204 -4.83 -7.02 2.26
CA HIS A 204 -5.57 -6.43 1.16
C HIS A 204 -6.67 -5.52 1.69
N PRO A 205 -6.53 -4.19 1.67
CA PRO A 205 -7.57 -3.29 2.17
C PRO A 205 -8.86 -3.42 1.37
N GLU A 206 -8.79 -3.69 0.06
CA GLU A 206 -9.94 -3.93 -0.81
C GLU A 206 -10.74 -5.20 -0.46
N LYS A 207 -10.14 -6.11 0.35
CA LYS A 207 -10.77 -7.35 0.85
C LYS A 207 -11.06 -7.30 2.35
N SER A 208 -10.71 -6.21 3.04
CA SER A 208 -10.75 -6.09 4.51
C SER A 208 -11.97 -5.33 5.03
N GLN A 209 -13.07 -5.31 4.27
CA GLN A 209 -14.36 -4.72 4.67
C GLN A 209 -14.21 -3.30 5.23
N SER A 210 -14.84 -2.99 6.38
CA SER A 210 -14.84 -1.66 6.98
C SER A 210 -13.45 -1.16 7.35
N THR A 211 -12.58 -2.01 7.88
CA THR A 211 -11.18 -1.67 8.23
C THR A 211 -10.40 -1.23 7.01
N GLY A 212 -10.48 -2.01 5.93
CA GLY A 212 -9.79 -1.69 4.69
C GLY A 212 -10.34 -0.45 4.00
N LEU A 213 -11.67 -0.29 3.95
CA LEU A 213 -12.30 0.90 3.38
C LEU A 213 -11.96 2.16 4.19
N ARG A 214 -11.87 2.06 5.53
CA ARG A 214 -11.41 3.16 6.38
C ARG A 214 -9.97 3.56 6.06
N LEU A 215 -9.09 2.59 5.88
CA LEU A 215 -7.69 2.84 5.52
C LEU A 215 -7.61 3.55 4.15
N ILE A 216 -8.35 3.09 3.15
CA ILE A 216 -8.41 3.72 1.82
C ILE A 216 -8.94 5.16 1.93
N SER A 217 -10.04 5.39 2.65
CA SER A 217 -10.59 6.73 2.88
C SER A 217 -9.57 7.66 3.54
N ASN A 218 -8.87 7.18 4.57
CA ASN A 218 -7.83 7.94 5.25
C ASN A 218 -6.66 8.27 4.31
N PHE A 219 -6.24 7.31 3.48
CA PHE A 219 -5.18 7.52 2.49
C PHE A 219 -5.57 8.59 1.45
N LEU A 220 -6.80 8.56 0.95
CA LEU A 220 -7.31 9.58 0.01
C LEU A 220 -7.35 10.99 0.62
N ASN A 221 -7.49 11.08 1.94
CA ASN A 221 -7.48 12.35 2.68
C ASN A 221 -6.08 12.75 3.19
N TRP A 222 -5.11 11.84 3.14
CA TRP A 222 -3.79 12.10 3.69
C TRP A 222 -2.99 13.09 2.84
N ARG A 223 -2.32 14.01 3.54
CA ARG A 223 -1.39 15.00 3.01
C ARG A 223 -0.15 14.95 3.90
N PRO A 224 0.94 14.27 3.47
CA PRO A 224 2.19 14.19 4.21
C PRO A 224 2.92 15.51 4.29
#